data_b2ce4d867e6d6e48427074b8586e2eed
#
_entry.id   b2ce4d867e6d6e48427074b8586e2eed
#
_cell.length_a   1.000
_cell.length_b   1.000
_cell.length_c   1.000
_cell.angle_alpha   90.00
_cell.angle_beta   90.00
_cell.angle_gamma   90.00
#
_symmetry.space_group_name_H-M   'P 1'
#
loop_
_entity.id
_entity.type
_entity.pdbx_description
1 polymer ?
#
loop_
_entity_poly.entity_id
_entity_poly.type
_entity_poly.pdbx_seq_one_letter_code
_entity_poly.pdbx_strand_id
1 'polypeptide(L)'
;MNNILDLIGNTPLVRVSEDLNIYAKCEFLNPGGSIKDRVAYNMIYQAEKDGKLKPGMTIIEPTSGNTGIGLALVGVRKGYKVIIVMPENMSEERKRIIRCLGAGLELTPKELSLDGAVKKAEELAAELGENAFIPQQFVNQNNPDIHYRTTAVELFEQMAGEIDIFVSGLGSGGTLQGIGKFLKEKNPNVKIVAVEPKDVSALLGHEPGLHQIQGIGDGFIPEVLDTKLIDEVVEVSDADAIYTTRKMAEVYGLLCGTSSGANVWAAIQMANKYGKEKRVATILADRIERYFSTNLL
;
A
#
# COMPACT_ATOMS: atom_id res chain seq x y z
N MET A 1 26.91 2.49 1.38
CA MET A 1 25.61 2.94 0.82
C MET A 1 25.86 3.67 -0.47
N ASN A 2 25.43 3.15 -1.56
CA ASN A 2 25.75 3.71 -2.87
C ASN A 2 24.52 3.98 -3.73
N ASN A 3 23.31 3.65 -3.23
CA ASN A 3 22.09 3.74 -4.01
C ASN A 3 20.91 4.15 -3.12
N ILE A 4 20.00 4.98 -3.65
CA ILE A 4 18.76 5.38 -2.98
C ILE A 4 17.89 4.16 -2.64
N LEU A 5 17.98 3.06 -3.40
CA LEU A 5 17.23 1.84 -3.16
C LEU A 5 17.66 1.10 -1.88
N ASP A 6 18.88 1.35 -1.37
CA ASP A 6 19.37 0.81 -0.10
C ASP A 6 18.65 1.40 1.13
N LEU A 7 17.89 2.48 0.92
CA LEU A 7 17.07 3.13 1.96
C LEU A 7 15.65 2.57 2.05
N ILE A 8 15.27 1.63 1.18
CA ILE A 8 13.94 1.03 1.22
C ILE A 8 13.86 0.08 2.42
N GLY A 9 12.86 0.28 3.26
CA GLY A 9 12.67 -0.50 4.47
C GLY A 9 13.32 0.09 5.72
N ASN A 10 13.44 -0.70 6.78
CA ASN A 10 13.94 -0.29 8.10
C ASN A 10 13.27 1.00 8.62
N THR A 11 11.99 1.15 8.34
CA THR A 11 11.20 2.32 8.75
C THR A 11 10.96 2.31 10.25
N PRO A 12 10.86 3.47 10.91
CA PRO A 12 10.63 3.53 12.35
C PRO A 12 9.19 3.14 12.72
N LEU A 13 9.03 2.79 13.99
CA LEU A 13 7.75 2.61 14.65
C LEU A 13 7.51 3.78 15.59
N VAL A 14 6.30 4.32 15.61
CA VAL A 14 5.89 5.41 16.51
C VAL A 14 4.63 5.05 17.27
N ARG A 15 4.48 5.56 18.51
CA ARG A 15 3.22 5.47 19.25
C ARG A 15 2.30 6.60 18.81
N VAL A 16 1.03 6.29 18.51
CA VAL A 16 0.03 7.23 17.96
C VAL A 16 -1.17 7.44 18.87
N SER A 17 -1.02 7.15 20.14
CA SER A 17 -1.99 7.46 21.21
C SER A 17 -1.29 7.53 22.55
N GLU A 18 -1.69 8.47 23.40
CA GLU A 18 -1.19 8.56 24.79
C GLU A 18 -1.89 7.55 25.70
N ASP A 19 -3.19 7.35 25.50
CA ASP A 19 -4.06 6.54 26.38
C ASP A 19 -4.19 5.07 25.94
N LEU A 20 -3.83 4.77 24.67
CA LEU A 20 -3.96 3.45 24.08
C LEU A 20 -2.58 2.94 23.61
N ASN A 21 -2.38 1.62 23.65
CA ASN A 21 -1.16 0.99 23.16
C ASN A 21 -1.20 0.77 21.64
N ILE A 22 -1.30 1.87 20.88
CA ILE A 22 -1.35 1.84 19.42
C ILE A 22 -0.01 2.31 18.86
N TYR A 23 0.57 1.47 18.00
CA TYR A 23 1.86 1.69 17.38
C TYR A 23 1.71 1.63 15.86
N ALA A 24 2.34 2.57 15.16
CA ALA A 24 2.24 2.70 13.71
C ALA A 24 3.61 2.70 13.04
N LYS A 25 3.79 1.83 12.06
CA LYS A 25 5.02 1.74 11.28
C LYS A 25 5.03 2.79 10.17
N CYS A 26 6.04 3.65 10.17
CA CYS A 26 6.12 4.86 9.33
C CYS A 26 6.61 4.54 7.90
N GLU A 27 5.82 3.80 7.12
CA GLU A 27 6.16 3.43 5.74
C GLU A 27 6.23 4.61 4.78
N PHE A 28 5.64 5.76 5.14
CA PHE A 28 5.79 7.02 4.40
C PHE A 28 7.24 7.57 4.39
N LEU A 29 8.13 7.01 5.21
CA LEU A 29 9.56 7.39 5.24
C LEU A 29 10.43 6.60 4.25
N ASN A 30 9.88 5.62 3.54
CA ASN A 30 10.58 5.04 2.40
C ASN A 30 10.98 6.14 1.39
N PRO A 31 12.05 5.97 0.60
CA PRO A 31 12.59 7.03 -0.27
C PRO A 31 11.59 7.56 -1.31
N GLY A 32 10.78 6.71 -1.91
CA GLY A 32 9.68 7.11 -2.78
C GLY A 32 8.44 7.57 -2.02
N GLY A 33 8.43 7.49 -0.69
CA GLY A 33 7.42 8.03 0.22
C GLY A 33 6.22 7.12 0.45
N SER A 34 6.34 5.81 0.26
CA SER A 34 5.28 4.86 0.62
C SER A 34 5.77 3.42 0.82
N ILE A 35 4.91 2.61 1.41
CA ILE A 35 5.09 1.17 1.57
C ILE A 35 5.30 0.43 0.22
N LYS A 36 4.83 1.02 -0.88
CA LYS A 36 4.92 0.42 -2.22
C LYS A 36 6.34 0.42 -2.80
N ASP A 37 7.26 1.17 -2.22
CA ASP A 37 8.69 1.09 -2.59
C ASP A 37 9.24 -0.31 -2.36
N ARG A 38 8.84 -0.95 -1.25
CA ARG A 38 9.19 -2.35 -0.94
C ARG A 38 8.64 -3.32 -1.99
N VAL A 39 7.37 -3.15 -2.33
CA VAL A 39 6.66 -4.00 -3.30
C VAL A 39 7.31 -3.88 -4.68
N ALA A 40 7.53 -2.66 -5.16
CA ALA A 40 8.17 -2.39 -6.44
C ALA A 40 9.60 -2.97 -6.50
N TYR A 41 10.38 -2.76 -5.43
CA TYR A 41 11.72 -3.31 -5.34
C TYR A 41 11.73 -4.83 -5.47
N ASN A 42 10.88 -5.53 -4.70
CA ASN A 42 10.88 -6.99 -4.71
C ASN A 42 10.33 -7.58 -6.02
N MET A 43 9.26 -7.00 -6.57
CA MET A 43 8.71 -7.49 -7.85
C MET A 43 9.74 -7.36 -8.98
N ILE A 44 10.48 -6.26 -9.07
CA ILE A 44 11.53 -6.06 -10.06
C ILE A 44 12.71 -6.99 -9.77
N TYR A 45 13.20 -7.05 -8.53
CA TYR A 45 14.33 -7.89 -8.15
C TYR A 45 14.09 -9.37 -8.44
N GLN A 46 12.93 -9.90 -8.09
CA GLN A 46 12.61 -11.31 -8.34
C GLN A 46 12.40 -11.59 -9.84
N ALA A 47 11.79 -10.65 -10.57
CA ALA A 47 11.64 -10.79 -12.01
C ALA A 47 12.99 -10.84 -12.75
N GLU A 48 13.97 -10.02 -12.33
CA GLU A 48 15.35 -10.10 -12.83
C GLU A 48 15.98 -11.46 -12.52
N LYS A 49 15.86 -11.90 -11.26
CA LYS A 49 16.42 -13.19 -10.79
C LYS A 49 15.83 -14.39 -11.54
N ASP A 50 14.53 -14.33 -11.83
CA ASP A 50 13.81 -15.38 -12.57
C ASP A 50 14.01 -15.30 -14.09
N GLY A 51 14.74 -14.28 -14.60
CA GLY A 51 14.95 -14.04 -16.01
C GLY A 51 13.71 -13.56 -16.79
N LYS A 52 12.65 -13.17 -16.07
CA LYS A 52 11.41 -12.61 -16.63
C LYS A 52 11.57 -11.15 -17.05
N LEU A 53 12.41 -10.40 -16.34
CA LEU A 53 12.77 -9.02 -16.65
C LEU A 53 14.25 -8.95 -17.02
N LYS A 54 14.55 -8.53 -18.24
CA LYS A 54 15.91 -8.45 -18.80
C LYS A 54 16.28 -6.99 -19.14
N PRO A 55 17.56 -6.63 -19.17
CA PRO A 55 18.00 -5.32 -19.63
C PRO A 55 17.39 -4.95 -20.99
N GLY A 56 16.92 -3.70 -21.13
CA GLY A 56 16.27 -3.19 -22.35
C GLY A 56 14.75 -3.42 -22.42
N MET A 57 14.16 -4.24 -21.56
CA MET A 57 12.70 -4.40 -21.49
C MET A 57 12.04 -3.16 -20.86
N THR A 58 10.75 -3.01 -21.13
CA THR A 58 9.89 -1.96 -20.58
C THR A 58 8.98 -2.53 -19.48
N ILE A 59 9.00 -1.91 -18.31
CA ILE A 59 8.06 -2.23 -17.23
C ILE A 59 6.78 -1.43 -17.47
N ILE A 60 5.62 -2.09 -17.47
CA ILE A 60 4.31 -1.46 -17.62
C ILE A 60 3.45 -1.89 -16.43
N GLU A 61 2.81 -0.96 -15.72
CA GLU A 61 1.91 -1.31 -14.62
C GLU A 61 0.66 -0.43 -14.61
N PRO A 62 -0.54 -1.06 -14.61
CA PRO A 62 -1.78 -0.36 -14.33
C PRO A 62 -1.92 -0.13 -12.83
N THR A 63 -2.07 1.13 -12.40
CA THR A 63 -2.18 1.43 -10.96
C THR A 63 -2.80 2.80 -10.73
N SER A 64 -3.57 2.92 -9.65
CA SER A 64 -4.15 4.19 -9.18
C SER A 64 -3.17 5.07 -8.39
N GLY A 65 -1.93 4.59 -8.09
CA GLY A 65 -1.12 5.46 -7.23
C GLY A 65 0.30 5.05 -6.87
N ASN A 66 0.49 4.69 -5.61
CA ASN A 66 1.81 4.57 -4.99
C ASN A 66 2.69 3.48 -5.60
N THR A 67 2.09 2.41 -6.12
CA THR A 67 2.84 1.35 -6.83
C THR A 67 3.52 1.92 -8.08
N GLY A 68 2.84 2.80 -8.82
CA GLY A 68 3.43 3.49 -9.97
C GLY A 68 4.64 4.34 -9.60
N ILE A 69 4.59 5.06 -8.48
CA ILE A 69 5.73 5.83 -7.98
C ILE A 69 6.88 4.90 -7.59
N GLY A 70 6.61 3.82 -6.86
CA GLY A 70 7.62 2.83 -6.47
C GLY A 70 8.28 2.18 -7.69
N LEU A 71 7.50 1.77 -8.69
CA LEU A 71 8.03 1.19 -9.93
C LEU A 71 8.83 2.20 -10.76
N ALA A 72 8.38 3.45 -10.84
CA ALA A 72 9.13 4.52 -11.47
C ALA A 72 10.49 4.73 -10.77
N LEU A 73 10.50 4.84 -9.43
CA LEU A 73 11.73 5.00 -8.65
C LEU A 73 12.69 3.85 -8.88
N VAL A 74 12.23 2.61 -8.69
CA VAL A 74 13.10 1.43 -8.74
C VAL A 74 13.50 1.11 -10.18
N GLY A 75 12.54 1.10 -11.10
CA GLY A 75 12.76 0.69 -12.50
C GLY A 75 13.69 1.66 -13.23
N VAL A 76 13.42 2.97 -13.15
CA VAL A 76 14.27 3.98 -13.78
C VAL A 76 15.67 3.98 -13.15
N ARG A 77 15.77 3.83 -11.82
CA ARG A 77 17.08 3.77 -11.14
C ARG A 77 17.89 2.53 -11.53
N LYS A 78 17.24 1.44 -11.92
CA LYS A 78 17.88 0.23 -12.45
C LYS A 78 18.11 0.26 -13.97
N GLY A 79 17.73 1.35 -14.65
CA GLY A 79 17.95 1.55 -16.09
C GLY A 79 16.86 1.01 -17.00
N TYR A 80 15.70 0.66 -16.46
CA TYR A 80 14.55 0.24 -17.25
C TYR A 80 13.74 1.43 -17.76
N LYS A 81 13.13 1.28 -18.93
CA LYS A 81 12.00 2.10 -19.32
C LYS A 81 10.78 1.68 -18.49
N VAL A 82 10.08 2.66 -17.95
CA VAL A 82 8.87 2.42 -17.12
C VAL A 82 7.72 3.22 -17.71
N ILE A 83 6.56 2.59 -17.88
CA ILE A 83 5.30 3.21 -18.30
C ILE A 83 4.25 2.88 -17.24
N ILE A 84 3.70 3.90 -16.61
CA ILE A 84 2.60 3.76 -15.67
C ILE A 84 1.30 4.13 -16.37
N VAL A 85 0.31 3.26 -16.23
CA VAL A 85 -1.03 3.47 -16.79
C VAL A 85 -1.99 3.74 -15.63
N MET A 86 -2.71 4.88 -15.65
CA MET A 86 -3.62 5.23 -14.57
C MET A 86 -4.83 6.04 -15.04
N PRO A 87 -5.96 5.97 -14.30
CA PRO A 87 -7.10 6.83 -14.55
C PRO A 87 -6.75 8.32 -14.42
N GLU A 88 -7.31 9.16 -15.27
CA GLU A 88 -7.00 10.60 -15.32
C GLU A 88 -7.42 11.39 -14.08
N ASN A 89 -8.35 10.87 -13.28
CA ASN A 89 -8.83 11.50 -12.04
C ASN A 89 -7.91 11.28 -10.82
N MET A 90 -6.80 10.58 -10.99
CA MET A 90 -5.80 10.45 -9.90
C MET A 90 -5.12 11.79 -9.62
N SER A 91 -4.63 11.98 -8.38
CA SER A 91 -4.05 13.25 -7.92
C SER A 91 -2.92 13.76 -8.83
N GLU A 92 -2.86 15.07 -9.03
CA GLU A 92 -1.84 15.71 -9.87
C GLU A 92 -0.43 15.49 -9.30
N GLU A 93 -0.31 15.39 -7.98
CA GLU A 93 0.96 15.15 -7.30
C GLU A 93 1.56 13.80 -7.74
N ARG A 94 0.76 12.73 -7.78
CA ARG A 94 1.22 11.41 -8.24
C ARG A 94 1.70 11.44 -9.68
N LYS A 95 0.94 12.07 -10.57
CA LYS A 95 1.30 12.23 -11.98
C LYS A 95 2.62 12.98 -12.16
N ARG A 96 2.79 14.07 -11.40
CA ARG A 96 4.02 14.88 -11.42
C ARG A 96 5.23 14.10 -10.88
N ILE A 97 5.07 13.39 -9.76
CA ILE A 97 6.15 12.58 -9.18
C ILE A 97 6.61 11.50 -10.18
N ILE A 98 5.69 10.77 -10.80
CA ILE A 98 6.01 9.73 -11.79
C ILE A 98 6.81 10.32 -12.95
N ARG A 99 6.37 11.47 -13.52
CA ARG A 99 7.10 12.15 -14.59
C ARG A 99 8.46 12.67 -14.14
N CYS A 100 8.58 13.24 -12.93
CA CYS A 100 9.85 13.70 -12.37
C CYS A 100 10.86 12.57 -12.18
N LEU A 101 10.40 11.35 -11.90
CA LEU A 101 11.27 10.17 -11.83
C LEU A 101 11.72 9.67 -13.22
N GLY A 102 11.18 10.24 -14.31
CA GLY A 102 11.56 9.88 -15.67
C GLY A 102 10.74 8.72 -16.27
N ALA A 103 9.65 8.29 -15.62
CA ALA A 103 8.75 7.29 -16.17
C ALA A 103 7.72 7.92 -17.13
N GLY A 104 7.32 7.16 -18.13
CA GLY A 104 6.17 7.47 -18.99
C GLY A 104 4.86 7.33 -18.21
N LEU A 105 3.87 8.13 -18.60
CA LEU A 105 2.54 8.12 -17.98
C LEU A 105 1.48 8.13 -19.07
N GLU A 106 0.69 7.06 -19.11
CA GLU A 106 -0.50 6.91 -19.96
C GLU A 106 -1.76 7.08 -19.09
N LEU A 107 -2.64 7.99 -19.51
CA LEU A 107 -3.88 8.27 -18.81
C LEU A 107 -5.06 7.61 -19.51
N THR A 108 -5.95 7.00 -18.72
CA THR A 108 -7.20 6.41 -19.21
C THR A 108 -8.40 7.20 -18.71
N PRO A 109 -9.55 7.18 -19.43
CA PRO A 109 -10.77 7.85 -18.98
C PRO A 109 -11.17 7.37 -17.58
N LYS A 110 -11.56 8.33 -16.72
CA LYS A 110 -11.93 8.06 -15.31
C LYS A 110 -13.14 7.12 -15.17
N GLU A 111 -14.02 7.12 -16.16
CA GLU A 111 -15.22 6.28 -16.19
C GLU A 111 -14.90 4.78 -16.29
N LEU A 112 -13.70 4.46 -16.81
CA LEU A 112 -13.24 3.08 -16.94
C LEU A 112 -12.47 2.60 -15.70
N SER A 113 -12.28 3.46 -14.71
CA SER A 113 -11.61 3.13 -13.44
C SER A 113 -10.27 2.39 -13.64
N LEU A 114 -9.92 1.49 -12.74
CA LEU A 114 -8.71 0.67 -12.85
C LEU A 114 -8.77 -0.34 -14.02
N ASP A 115 -9.95 -0.84 -14.36
CA ASP A 115 -10.13 -1.80 -15.46
C ASP A 115 -9.70 -1.21 -16.80
N GLY A 116 -9.98 0.07 -17.04
CA GLY A 116 -9.49 0.78 -18.23
C GLY A 116 -7.96 0.87 -18.27
N ALA A 117 -7.33 1.07 -17.12
CA ALA A 117 -5.87 1.10 -17.03
C ALA A 117 -5.28 -0.30 -17.27
N VAL A 118 -5.89 -1.35 -16.74
CA VAL A 118 -5.47 -2.74 -16.99
C VAL A 118 -5.51 -3.06 -18.47
N LYS A 119 -6.64 -2.82 -19.14
CA LYS A 119 -6.80 -3.05 -20.57
C LYS A 119 -5.75 -2.29 -21.40
N LYS A 120 -5.54 -1.02 -21.08
CA LYS A 120 -4.54 -0.20 -21.79
C LYS A 120 -3.11 -0.70 -21.57
N ALA A 121 -2.78 -1.18 -20.36
CA ALA A 121 -1.47 -1.76 -20.08
C ALA A 121 -1.25 -3.06 -20.87
N GLU A 122 -2.28 -3.90 -21.02
CA GLU A 122 -2.24 -5.12 -21.82
C GLU A 122 -2.05 -4.80 -23.32
N GLU A 123 -2.75 -3.78 -23.85
CA GLU A 123 -2.56 -3.31 -25.23
C GLU A 123 -1.09 -2.88 -25.48
N LEU A 124 -0.53 -2.05 -24.59
CA LEU A 124 0.86 -1.61 -24.70
C LEU A 124 1.86 -2.76 -24.58
N ALA A 125 1.58 -3.73 -23.72
CA ALA A 125 2.41 -4.91 -23.58
C ALA A 125 2.36 -5.78 -24.83
N ALA A 126 1.19 -5.95 -25.45
CA ALA A 126 1.04 -6.68 -26.69
C ALA A 126 1.81 -6.02 -27.86
N GLU A 127 1.81 -4.69 -27.93
CA GLU A 127 2.59 -3.94 -28.94
C GLU A 127 4.11 -4.14 -28.76
N LEU A 128 4.60 -4.26 -27.51
CA LEU A 128 6.03 -4.45 -27.21
C LEU A 128 6.45 -5.92 -27.24
N GLY A 129 5.51 -6.86 -27.20
CA GLY A 129 5.76 -8.30 -27.21
C GLY A 129 6.69 -8.73 -26.08
N GLU A 130 7.74 -9.49 -26.43
CA GLU A 130 8.72 -10.01 -25.46
C GLU A 130 9.54 -8.92 -24.73
N ASN A 131 9.45 -7.67 -25.17
CA ASN A 131 10.13 -6.54 -24.52
C ASN A 131 9.28 -5.87 -23.42
N ALA A 132 8.09 -6.40 -23.12
CA ALA A 132 7.23 -5.91 -22.04
C ALA A 132 7.31 -6.81 -20.80
N PHE A 133 7.25 -6.18 -19.63
CA PHE A 133 7.05 -6.85 -18.34
C PHE A 133 5.97 -6.12 -17.54
N ILE A 134 4.91 -6.84 -17.15
CA ILE A 134 3.84 -6.34 -16.28
C ILE A 134 4.01 -7.00 -14.90
N PRO A 135 4.36 -6.24 -13.85
CA PRO A 135 4.52 -6.75 -12.48
C PRO A 135 3.28 -7.39 -11.86
N GLN A 136 2.07 -6.86 -12.15
CA GLN A 136 0.77 -7.38 -11.70
C GLN A 136 0.62 -7.48 -10.17
N GLN A 137 0.65 -6.35 -9.47
CA GLN A 137 0.68 -6.30 -8.00
C GLN A 137 -0.43 -7.08 -7.28
N PHE A 138 -1.59 -7.31 -7.91
CA PHE A 138 -2.75 -7.97 -7.29
C PHE A 138 -2.70 -9.51 -7.31
N VAL A 139 -1.84 -10.08 -8.17
CA VAL A 139 -1.68 -11.54 -8.33
C VAL A 139 -0.25 -12.00 -8.05
N ASN A 140 0.73 -11.10 -8.03
CA ASN A 140 2.15 -11.39 -7.87
C ASN A 140 2.51 -11.68 -6.42
N GLN A 141 2.87 -12.92 -6.12
CA GLN A 141 3.23 -13.37 -4.78
C GLN A 141 4.49 -12.68 -4.20
N ASN A 142 5.29 -12.01 -5.03
CA ASN A 142 6.41 -11.19 -4.56
C ASN A 142 5.96 -9.93 -3.82
N ASN A 143 4.69 -9.51 -3.96
CA ASN A 143 4.09 -8.44 -3.19
C ASN A 143 3.92 -8.84 -1.70
N PRO A 144 3.17 -9.87 -1.31
CA PRO A 144 3.11 -10.28 0.10
C PRO A 144 4.44 -10.81 0.64
N ASP A 145 5.27 -11.43 -0.17
CA ASP A 145 6.55 -12.00 0.24
C ASP A 145 7.51 -10.96 0.82
N ILE A 146 7.63 -9.77 0.23
CA ILE A 146 8.49 -8.72 0.80
C ILE A 146 8.00 -8.25 2.16
N HIS A 147 6.69 -8.18 2.36
CA HIS A 147 6.12 -7.81 3.66
C HIS A 147 6.34 -8.89 4.70
N TYR A 148 6.22 -10.16 4.32
CA TYR A 148 6.51 -11.29 5.20
C TYR A 148 7.98 -11.29 5.66
N ARG A 149 8.93 -11.12 4.72
CA ARG A 149 10.36 -11.22 5.00
C ARG A 149 10.98 -9.96 5.62
N THR A 150 10.37 -8.79 5.46
CA THR A 150 10.96 -7.53 5.93
C THR A 150 10.01 -6.74 6.83
N THR A 151 8.92 -6.22 6.34
CA THR A 151 8.02 -5.33 7.10
C THR A 151 7.50 -5.99 8.37
N ALA A 152 7.12 -7.27 8.29
CA ALA A 152 6.62 -8.05 9.42
C ALA A 152 7.72 -8.30 10.46
N VAL A 153 8.92 -8.65 10.01
CA VAL A 153 10.07 -8.89 10.88
C VAL A 153 10.44 -7.62 11.63
N GLU A 154 10.61 -6.50 10.90
CA GLU A 154 10.89 -5.19 11.49
C GLU A 154 9.83 -4.79 12.52
N LEU A 155 8.55 -4.93 12.18
CA LEU A 155 7.44 -4.61 13.07
C LEU A 155 7.46 -5.47 14.34
N PHE A 156 7.66 -6.77 14.18
CA PHE A 156 7.69 -7.73 15.29
C PHE A 156 8.86 -7.44 16.25
N GLU A 157 10.05 -7.17 15.72
CA GLU A 157 11.23 -6.81 16.52
C GLU A 157 11.02 -5.46 17.24
N GLN A 158 10.52 -4.44 16.55
CA GLN A 158 10.24 -3.11 17.12
C GLN A 158 9.17 -3.15 18.21
N MET A 159 8.24 -4.11 18.14
CA MET A 159 7.21 -4.37 19.16
C MET A 159 7.67 -5.37 20.25
N ALA A 160 8.94 -5.77 20.25
CA ALA A 160 9.50 -6.79 21.16
C ALA A 160 8.71 -8.13 21.14
N GLY A 161 8.15 -8.48 19.98
CA GLY A 161 7.37 -9.70 19.79
C GLY A 161 5.94 -9.67 20.34
N GLU A 162 5.52 -8.55 20.91
CA GLU A 162 4.23 -8.43 21.61
C GLU A 162 3.24 -7.62 20.77
N ILE A 163 2.45 -8.31 19.94
CA ILE A 163 1.37 -7.76 19.13
C ILE A 163 0.11 -8.59 19.37
N ASP A 164 -0.96 -7.96 19.86
CA ASP A 164 -2.27 -8.61 20.05
C ASP A 164 -3.15 -8.46 18.79
N ILE A 165 -3.07 -7.30 18.14
CA ILE A 165 -3.92 -6.95 17.00
C ILE A 165 -3.07 -6.24 15.94
N PHE A 166 -3.18 -6.69 14.69
CA PHE A 166 -2.63 -5.99 13.52
C PHE A 166 -3.76 -5.46 12.65
N VAL A 167 -3.72 -4.17 12.36
CA VAL A 167 -4.75 -3.45 11.60
C VAL A 167 -4.13 -2.86 10.33
N SER A 168 -4.70 -3.15 9.17
CA SER A 168 -4.24 -2.56 7.90
C SER A 168 -5.33 -2.49 6.85
N GLY A 169 -5.32 -1.43 6.05
CA GLY A 169 -6.20 -1.26 4.90
C GLY A 169 -5.97 -2.31 3.82
N LEU A 170 -7.06 -2.74 3.20
CA LEU A 170 -7.04 -3.61 2.04
C LEU A 170 -6.97 -2.79 0.74
N GLY A 171 -5.76 -2.68 0.18
CA GLY A 171 -5.54 -2.29 -1.21
C GLY A 171 -5.10 -3.53 -2.01
N SER A 172 -3.84 -3.60 -2.46
CA SER A 172 -3.34 -4.78 -3.20
C SER A 172 -3.25 -6.09 -2.39
N GLY A 173 -3.62 -6.09 -1.11
CA GLY A 173 -3.63 -7.28 -0.25
C GLY A 173 -2.26 -7.69 0.33
N GLY A 174 -1.17 -7.28 -0.28
CA GLY A 174 0.17 -7.76 0.08
C GLY A 174 0.57 -7.49 1.52
N THR A 175 0.26 -6.32 2.07
CA THR A 175 0.57 -5.94 3.46
C THR A 175 -0.17 -6.83 4.46
N LEU A 176 -1.49 -6.98 4.30
CA LEU A 176 -2.31 -7.86 5.14
C LEU A 176 -1.84 -9.31 5.07
N GLN A 177 -1.64 -9.81 3.85
CA GLN A 177 -1.20 -11.19 3.62
C GLN A 177 0.19 -11.46 4.22
N GLY A 178 1.17 -10.62 3.89
CA GLY A 178 2.55 -10.86 4.31
C GLY A 178 2.75 -10.70 5.81
N ILE A 179 2.28 -9.59 6.39
CA ILE A 179 2.41 -9.34 7.82
C ILE A 179 1.51 -10.28 8.63
N GLY A 180 0.25 -10.43 8.19
CA GLY A 180 -0.71 -11.28 8.90
C GLY A 180 -0.26 -12.74 8.97
N LYS A 181 0.23 -13.31 7.85
CA LYS A 181 0.79 -14.67 7.83
C LYS A 181 1.95 -14.82 8.81
N PHE A 182 2.93 -13.90 8.77
CA PHE A 182 4.08 -13.93 9.68
C PHE A 182 3.64 -13.87 11.15
N LEU A 183 2.74 -12.94 11.49
CA LEU A 183 2.28 -12.76 12.86
C LEU A 183 1.49 -13.98 13.37
N LYS A 184 0.61 -14.56 12.56
CA LYS A 184 -0.12 -15.80 12.90
C LYS A 184 0.81 -16.99 13.12
N GLU A 185 1.90 -17.10 12.37
CA GLU A 185 2.92 -18.13 12.57
C GLU A 185 3.69 -17.95 13.90
N LYS A 186 3.90 -16.68 14.34
CA LYS A 186 4.53 -16.37 15.63
C LYS A 186 3.57 -16.51 16.82
N ASN A 187 2.34 -16.07 16.65
CA ASN A 187 1.28 -16.15 17.65
C ASN A 187 -0.07 -16.36 16.97
N PRO A 188 -0.63 -17.57 16.97
CA PRO A 188 -1.93 -17.85 16.33
C PRO A 188 -3.10 -17.02 16.88
N ASN A 189 -2.96 -16.46 18.10
CA ASN A 189 -4.01 -15.67 18.75
C ASN A 189 -4.00 -14.19 18.32
N VAL A 190 -2.98 -13.72 17.57
CA VAL A 190 -2.98 -12.36 17.01
C VAL A 190 -4.21 -12.18 16.14
N LYS A 191 -4.94 -11.08 16.33
CA LYS A 191 -6.06 -10.72 15.46
C LYS A 191 -5.56 -9.92 14.26
N ILE A 192 -5.96 -10.35 13.07
CA ILE A 192 -5.69 -9.66 11.81
C ILE A 192 -6.97 -8.96 11.37
N VAL A 193 -6.91 -7.63 11.30
CA VAL A 193 -8.06 -6.77 11.01
C VAL A 193 -7.85 -6.05 9.69
N ALA A 194 -8.73 -6.29 8.74
CA ALA A 194 -8.76 -5.57 7.48
C ALA A 194 -9.59 -4.29 7.62
N VAL A 195 -9.12 -3.21 6.99
CA VAL A 195 -9.83 -1.93 6.93
C VAL A 195 -10.23 -1.65 5.50
N GLU A 196 -11.50 -1.36 5.28
CA GLU A 196 -12.06 -1.00 3.98
C GLU A 196 -12.95 0.25 4.10
N PRO A 197 -13.12 1.03 3.01
CA PRO A 197 -14.05 2.14 3.01
C PRO A 197 -15.48 1.66 3.22
N LYS A 198 -16.25 2.44 3.99
CA LYS A 198 -17.65 2.14 4.29
C LYS A 198 -18.48 2.05 3.00
N ASP A 199 -19.43 1.14 3.00
CA ASP A 199 -20.39 0.89 1.92
C ASP A 199 -19.80 0.33 0.60
N VAL A 200 -18.48 0.09 0.54
CA VAL A 200 -17.78 -0.49 -0.64
C VAL A 200 -16.83 -1.62 -0.26
N SER A 201 -17.00 -2.23 0.91
CA SER A 201 -16.15 -3.31 1.41
C SER A 201 -16.35 -4.59 0.59
N ALA A 202 -15.33 -4.98 -0.17
CA ALA A 202 -15.33 -6.22 -0.95
C ALA A 202 -15.34 -7.47 -0.06
N LEU A 203 -14.68 -7.43 1.11
CA LEU A 203 -14.67 -8.54 2.07
C LEU A 203 -16.06 -8.78 2.70
N LEU A 204 -16.89 -7.75 2.79
CA LEU A 204 -18.27 -7.86 3.27
C LEU A 204 -19.28 -8.07 2.15
N GLY A 205 -18.83 -8.16 0.89
CA GLY A 205 -19.67 -8.42 -0.27
C GLY A 205 -20.47 -7.20 -0.75
N HIS A 206 -20.00 -5.98 -0.46
CA HIS A 206 -20.60 -4.77 -1.01
C HIS A 206 -20.19 -4.57 -2.47
N GLU A 207 -21.04 -3.90 -3.23
CA GLU A 207 -20.73 -3.52 -4.60
C GLU A 207 -19.63 -2.43 -4.64
N PRO A 208 -18.77 -2.43 -5.68
CA PRO A 208 -17.80 -1.37 -5.89
C PRO A 208 -18.45 0.01 -5.96
N GLY A 209 -17.81 1.01 -5.37
CA GLY A 209 -18.34 2.37 -5.31
C GLY A 209 -17.27 3.44 -5.18
N LEU A 210 -17.69 4.70 -5.09
CA LEU A 210 -16.81 5.84 -4.94
C LEU A 210 -16.54 6.15 -3.47
N HIS A 211 -15.30 6.40 -3.12
CA HIS A 211 -14.84 6.85 -1.81
C HIS A 211 -13.60 7.75 -1.96
N GLN A 212 -13.18 8.43 -0.88
CA GLN A 212 -12.06 9.36 -0.88
C GLN A 212 -10.78 8.80 -0.23
N ILE A 213 -10.79 7.57 0.26
CA ILE A 213 -9.66 6.94 0.94
C ILE A 213 -8.76 6.27 -0.10
N GLN A 214 -7.91 7.05 -0.78
CA GLN A 214 -7.06 6.54 -1.85
C GLN A 214 -6.03 5.52 -1.35
N GLY A 215 -5.87 4.43 -2.11
CA GLY A 215 -4.88 3.38 -1.86
C GLY A 215 -5.43 2.12 -1.17
N ILE A 216 -6.71 2.13 -0.81
CA ILE A 216 -7.48 0.98 -0.34
C ILE A 216 -8.86 1.00 -1.00
N GLY A 217 -9.61 -0.11 -0.93
CA GLY A 217 -10.99 -0.16 -1.41
C GLY A 217 -11.09 -0.20 -2.94
N ASP A 218 -10.25 -1.00 -3.60
CA ASP A 218 -10.26 -1.16 -5.08
C ASP A 218 -11.51 -1.90 -5.61
N GLY A 219 -12.44 -2.32 -4.73
CA GLY A 219 -13.73 -2.93 -5.08
C GLY A 219 -13.68 -4.43 -5.39
N PHE A 220 -12.55 -5.09 -5.16
CA PHE A 220 -12.38 -6.53 -5.32
C PHE A 220 -11.40 -7.12 -4.31
N ILE A 221 -11.42 -8.44 -4.13
CA ILE A 221 -10.48 -9.16 -3.27
C ILE A 221 -9.28 -9.60 -4.13
N PRO A 222 -8.05 -9.10 -3.85
CA PRO A 222 -6.86 -9.48 -4.61
C PRO A 222 -6.50 -10.96 -4.44
N GLU A 223 -6.01 -11.61 -5.50
CA GLU A 223 -5.64 -13.04 -5.48
C GLU A 223 -4.48 -13.36 -4.52
N VAL A 224 -3.66 -12.39 -4.19
CA VAL A 224 -2.56 -12.57 -3.23
C VAL A 224 -3.05 -12.71 -1.78
N LEU A 225 -4.32 -12.39 -1.48
CA LEU A 225 -4.89 -12.42 -0.14
C LEU A 225 -5.68 -13.71 0.12
N ASP A 226 -5.24 -14.48 1.10
CA ASP A 226 -6.07 -15.54 1.70
C ASP A 226 -7.03 -14.90 2.72
N THR A 227 -8.32 -14.81 2.39
CA THR A 227 -9.33 -14.19 3.26
C THR A 227 -9.51 -14.89 4.59
N LYS A 228 -9.13 -16.19 4.71
CA LYS A 228 -9.15 -16.94 5.97
C LYS A 228 -8.18 -16.41 7.01
N LEU A 229 -7.22 -15.59 6.58
CA LEU A 229 -6.27 -14.91 7.46
C LEU A 229 -6.95 -13.79 8.28
N ILE A 230 -8.04 -13.21 7.76
CA ILE A 230 -8.71 -12.05 8.34
C ILE A 230 -9.66 -12.49 9.43
N ASP A 231 -9.44 -12.00 10.65
CA ASP A 231 -10.31 -12.28 11.80
C ASP A 231 -11.49 -11.30 11.88
N GLU A 232 -11.31 -10.06 11.38
CA GLU A 232 -12.33 -9.01 11.44
C GLU A 232 -12.16 -7.99 10.31
N VAL A 233 -13.26 -7.43 9.84
CA VAL A 233 -13.30 -6.33 8.87
C VAL A 233 -13.88 -5.10 9.55
N VAL A 234 -13.21 -3.96 9.41
CA VAL A 234 -13.66 -2.66 9.92
C VAL A 234 -13.89 -1.72 8.76
N GLU A 235 -15.10 -1.22 8.65
CA GLU A 235 -15.47 -0.19 7.69
C GLU A 235 -15.21 1.19 8.27
N VAL A 236 -14.59 2.06 7.46
CA VAL A 236 -14.25 3.44 7.84
C VAL A 236 -14.88 4.41 6.87
N SER A 237 -15.61 5.42 7.37
CA SER A 237 -16.13 6.49 6.53
C SER A 237 -15.02 7.42 6.03
N ASP A 238 -15.25 8.08 4.89
CA ASP A 238 -14.33 9.11 4.37
C ASP A 238 -14.09 10.21 5.42
N ALA A 239 -15.15 10.65 6.12
CA ALA A 239 -15.07 11.68 7.14
C ALA A 239 -14.17 11.27 8.31
N ASP A 240 -14.29 10.04 8.81
CA ASP A 240 -13.48 9.51 9.91
C ASP A 240 -12.01 9.36 9.51
N ALA A 241 -11.76 8.85 8.29
CA ALA A 241 -10.41 8.72 7.75
C ALA A 241 -9.72 10.09 7.61
N ILE A 242 -10.40 11.06 7.00
CA ILE A 242 -9.89 12.43 6.80
C ILE A 242 -9.67 13.12 8.15
N TYR A 243 -10.65 13.06 9.06
CA TYR A 243 -10.54 13.65 10.40
C TYR A 243 -9.32 13.08 11.14
N THR A 244 -9.18 11.76 11.14
CA THR A 244 -8.06 11.09 11.84
C THR A 244 -6.72 11.45 11.20
N THR A 245 -6.64 11.54 9.87
CA THR A 245 -5.43 11.98 9.16
C THR A 245 -5.00 13.39 9.60
N ARG A 246 -5.95 14.33 9.66
CA ARG A 246 -5.69 15.70 10.16
C ARG A 246 -5.22 15.68 11.62
N LYS A 247 -5.85 14.87 12.47
CA LYS A 247 -5.42 14.72 13.87
C LYS A 247 -4.01 14.13 13.99
N MET A 248 -3.63 13.18 13.14
CA MET A 248 -2.24 12.68 13.10
C MET A 248 -1.24 13.81 12.83
N ALA A 249 -1.55 14.68 11.88
CA ALA A 249 -0.70 15.84 11.57
C ALA A 249 -0.69 16.88 12.71
N GLU A 250 -1.85 17.29 13.23
CA GLU A 250 -2.00 18.35 14.26
C GLU A 250 -1.41 17.95 15.62
N VAL A 251 -1.64 16.71 16.05
CA VAL A 251 -1.29 16.28 17.42
C VAL A 251 0.08 15.61 17.48
N TYR A 252 0.41 14.79 16.48
CA TYR A 252 1.62 13.97 16.49
C TYR A 252 2.68 14.40 15.47
N GLY A 253 2.38 15.40 14.63
CA GLY A 253 3.29 15.83 13.56
C GLY A 253 3.50 14.78 12.46
N LEU A 254 2.60 13.81 12.33
CA LEU A 254 2.68 12.70 11.38
C LEU A 254 1.96 13.07 10.08
N LEU A 255 2.73 13.45 9.07
CA LEU A 255 2.24 13.88 7.77
C LEU A 255 2.01 12.66 6.85
N CYS A 256 0.88 11.99 7.04
CA CYS A 256 0.52 10.76 6.33
C CYS A 256 -0.79 10.92 5.52
N GLY A 257 -1.06 9.98 4.59
CA GLY A 257 -2.24 10.01 3.73
C GLY A 257 -3.52 9.46 4.39
N THR A 258 -4.65 9.53 3.65
CA THR A 258 -5.99 9.17 4.15
C THR A 258 -6.13 7.71 4.55
N SER A 259 -5.48 6.78 3.85
CA SER A 259 -5.49 5.36 4.24
C SER A 259 -4.76 5.11 5.57
N SER A 260 -3.78 5.95 5.92
CA SER A 260 -3.12 5.92 7.24
C SER A 260 -4.09 6.38 8.33
N GLY A 261 -4.87 7.44 8.08
CA GLY A 261 -5.94 7.89 8.99
C GLY A 261 -7.00 6.81 9.20
N ALA A 262 -7.43 6.13 8.14
CA ALA A 262 -8.35 5.00 8.23
C ALA A 262 -7.78 3.87 9.10
N ASN A 263 -6.52 3.52 8.92
CA ASN A 263 -5.82 2.52 9.71
C ASN A 263 -5.77 2.88 11.20
N VAL A 264 -5.41 4.13 11.53
CA VAL A 264 -5.32 4.59 12.92
C VAL A 264 -6.72 4.67 13.56
N TRP A 265 -7.73 5.15 12.82
CA TRP A 265 -9.11 5.15 13.30
C TRP A 265 -9.58 3.74 13.64
N ALA A 266 -9.38 2.78 12.75
CA ALA A 266 -9.72 1.39 12.99
C ALA A 266 -8.94 0.78 14.16
N ALA A 267 -7.65 1.09 14.30
CA ALA A 267 -6.83 0.67 15.44
C ALA A 267 -7.38 1.19 16.77
N ILE A 268 -7.88 2.43 16.81
CA ILE A 268 -8.56 3.00 17.99
C ILE A 268 -9.84 2.22 18.32
N GLN A 269 -10.66 1.89 17.30
CA GLN A 269 -11.87 1.09 17.49
C GLN A 269 -11.53 -0.30 18.06
N MET A 270 -10.47 -0.94 17.55
CA MET A 270 -10.05 -2.25 18.03
C MET A 270 -9.50 -2.21 19.46
N ALA A 271 -8.69 -1.21 19.82
CA ALA A 271 -8.22 -1.02 21.18
C ALA A 271 -9.37 -0.79 22.17
N ASN A 272 -10.37 0.00 21.80
CA ASN A 272 -11.57 0.21 22.62
C ASN A 272 -12.44 -1.05 22.75
N LYS A 273 -12.54 -1.87 21.71
CA LYS A 273 -13.33 -3.11 21.69
C LYS A 273 -12.70 -4.23 22.50
N TYR A 274 -11.39 -4.42 22.38
CA TYR A 274 -10.68 -5.56 22.94
C TYR A 274 -9.92 -5.28 24.25
N GLY A 275 -9.82 -4.02 24.65
CA GLY A 275 -9.16 -3.56 25.86
C GLY A 275 -7.98 -2.62 25.57
N LYS A 276 -7.87 -1.57 26.38
CA LYS A 276 -6.85 -0.52 26.24
C LYS A 276 -5.42 -1.02 26.49
N GLU A 277 -5.28 -2.14 27.18
CA GLU A 277 -4.01 -2.81 27.46
C GLU A 277 -3.49 -3.57 26.21
N LYS A 278 -4.34 -3.83 25.21
CA LYS A 278 -3.97 -4.55 23.99
C LYS A 278 -2.99 -3.75 23.15
N ARG A 279 -1.94 -4.42 22.69
CA ARG A 279 -0.93 -3.83 21.81
C ARG A 279 -1.39 -3.95 20.37
N VAL A 280 -1.79 -2.83 19.80
CA VAL A 280 -2.30 -2.72 18.43
C VAL A 280 -1.20 -2.16 17.53
N ALA A 281 -0.88 -2.88 16.47
CA ALA A 281 0.05 -2.44 15.45
C ALA A 281 -0.69 -2.05 14.16
N THR A 282 -0.25 -0.97 13.51
CA THR A 282 -0.79 -0.54 12.22
C THR A 282 0.28 0.09 11.32
N ILE A 283 -0.11 0.55 10.13
CA ILE A 283 0.76 1.09 9.08
C ILE A 283 0.37 2.52 8.72
N LEU A 284 1.35 3.42 8.67
CA LEU A 284 1.22 4.73 8.02
C LEU A 284 1.81 4.61 6.60
N ALA A 285 0.92 4.41 5.63
CA ALA A 285 1.28 3.85 4.33
C ALA A 285 2.04 4.81 3.42
N ASP A 286 1.69 6.09 3.40
CA ASP A 286 2.27 7.07 2.48
C ASP A 286 2.20 8.51 3.02
N ARG A 287 2.82 9.45 2.26
CA ARG A 287 2.94 10.87 2.62
C ARG A 287 1.71 11.68 2.25
N ILE A 288 1.42 12.70 3.08
CA ILE A 288 0.31 13.64 2.91
C ILE A 288 0.41 14.48 1.63
N GLU A 289 1.62 14.80 1.16
CA GLU A 289 1.85 15.68 0.00
C GLU A 289 1.22 15.17 -1.29
N ARG A 290 0.87 13.87 -1.34
CA ARG A 290 0.17 13.25 -2.48
C ARG A 290 -1.29 13.61 -2.60
N TYR A 291 -1.81 14.35 -1.62
CA TYR A 291 -3.23 14.64 -1.46
C TYR A 291 -3.54 16.15 -1.43
N PHE A 292 -2.55 17.01 -1.70
CA PHE A 292 -2.74 18.48 -1.63
C PHE A 292 -3.78 19.00 -2.63
N SER A 293 -3.98 18.33 -3.75
CA SER A 293 -5.04 18.65 -4.73
C SER A 293 -6.39 17.97 -4.43
N THR A 294 -6.53 17.29 -3.28
CA THR A 294 -7.74 16.59 -2.86
C THR A 294 -8.44 17.32 -1.71
N ASN A 295 -9.60 16.81 -1.27
CA ASN A 295 -10.36 17.34 -0.13
C ASN A 295 -9.79 16.99 1.25
N LEU A 296 -8.54 16.48 1.32
CA LEU A 296 -7.91 16.14 2.60
C LEU A 296 -7.60 17.37 3.44
N LEU A 297 -7.25 18.47 2.80
CA LEU A 297 -6.86 19.75 3.44
C LEU A 297 -7.96 20.79 3.41
#